data_86762230e040098f3bd6cb592cd76aeb
#
_entry.id   86762230e040098f3bd6cb592cd76aeb
#
_cell.length_a   1.000
_cell.length_b   1.000
_cell.length_c   1.000
_cell.angle_alpha   90.00
_cell.angle_beta   90.00
_cell.angle_gamma   90.00
#
_symmetry.space_group_name_H-M   'P 1'
#
loop_
_entity.id
_entity.type
_entity.pdbx_description
1 polymer ?
#
loop_
_entity_poly.entity_id
_entity_poly.type
_entity_poly.pdbx_seq_one_letter_code
_entity_poly.pdbx_strand_id
1 'polypeptide(L)'
;LGSAKMIGITFPENFNFPYMASSPKDFWRRWHISLSSWVRDYIYFPLLKIKFQNSSVGGLEKATLNKNDQVTLFITWGLMGFWHGANWTFLIWGLYHAFFILIYRLSRPLTHKLKNKDILGWLFTLPIIMLSWIPFRSNSIETSFQMWIKVINPINYSYLGLQENIYIITLLITLGFLITYYVKEKIIKNRLSKNIIFFIGDIFFISFLFYFTFIFLRPINQFIYFQF
;
A
#
# COMPACT_ATOMS: atom_id res chain seq x y z
N LEU A 1 1.67 10.12 -14.28
CA LEU A 1 2.91 10.94 -14.28
C LEU A 1 3.40 11.19 -15.71
N GLY A 2 3.47 10.16 -16.57
CA GLY A 2 3.98 10.30 -17.95
C GLY A 2 3.17 11.31 -18.78
N SER A 3 1.84 11.15 -18.83
CA SER A 3 0.97 12.06 -19.59
C SER A 3 1.05 13.51 -19.10
N ALA A 4 1.15 13.72 -17.78
CA ALA A 4 1.32 15.03 -17.19
C ALA A 4 2.66 15.67 -17.61
N LYS A 5 3.75 14.90 -17.62
CA LYS A 5 5.06 15.37 -18.10
C LYS A 5 5.04 15.77 -19.57
N MET A 6 4.25 15.08 -20.40
CA MET A 6 4.12 15.43 -21.84
C MET A 6 3.47 16.80 -22.03
N ILE A 7 2.62 17.26 -21.14
CA ILE A 7 2.00 18.59 -21.15
C ILE A 7 2.72 19.60 -20.22
N GLY A 8 3.94 19.29 -19.79
CA GLY A 8 4.77 20.18 -18.98
C GLY A 8 4.44 20.25 -17.48
N ILE A 9 3.52 19.38 -16.97
CA ILE A 9 3.15 19.36 -15.57
C ILE A 9 3.95 18.29 -14.82
N THR A 10 4.60 18.69 -13.72
CA THR A 10 5.33 17.78 -12.83
C THR A 10 4.52 17.48 -11.59
N PHE A 11 4.11 16.22 -11.40
CA PHE A 11 3.48 15.75 -10.17
C PHE A 11 4.46 14.98 -9.30
N PRO A 12 4.33 15.06 -7.97
CA PRO A 12 5.09 14.21 -7.06
C PRO A 12 4.69 12.74 -7.21
N GLU A 13 5.63 11.83 -6.97
CA GLU A 13 5.32 10.40 -6.94
C GLU A 13 4.40 10.08 -5.76
N ASN A 14 3.32 9.35 -6.03
CA ASN A 14 2.34 8.93 -5.03
C ASN A 14 2.52 7.48 -4.59
N PHE A 15 3.22 6.67 -5.38
CA PHE A 15 3.42 5.25 -5.12
C PHE A 15 4.88 4.86 -5.35
N ASN A 16 5.49 4.18 -4.36
CA ASN A 16 6.87 3.70 -4.45
C ASN A 16 6.97 2.25 -3.97
N PHE A 17 6.56 1.28 -4.82
CA PHE A 17 6.54 -0.16 -4.51
C PHE A 17 5.97 -0.46 -3.12
N PRO A 18 4.73 -0.06 -2.82
CA PRO A 18 4.16 -0.18 -1.48
C PRO A 18 4.07 -1.63 -0.97
N TYR A 19 3.86 -2.60 -1.85
CA TYR A 19 3.81 -4.02 -1.49
C TYR A 19 5.16 -4.64 -1.11
N MET A 20 6.25 -3.88 -1.26
CA MET A 20 7.59 -4.24 -0.77
C MET A 20 7.88 -3.66 0.63
N ALA A 21 6.87 -3.08 1.27
CA ALA A 21 7.02 -2.49 2.59
C ALA A 21 7.29 -3.54 3.66
N SER A 22 8.26 -3.28 4.52
CA SER A 22 8.63 -4.17 5.64
C SER A 22 7.88 -3.82 6.94
N SER A 23 6.96 -2.87 6.91
CA SER A 23 6.12 -2.52 8.06
C SER A 23 4.88 -1.74 7.62
N PRO A 24 3.78 -1.72 8.42
CA PRO A 24 2.61 -0.89 8.13
C PRO A 24 2.97 0.61 7.98
N LYS A 25 3.93 1.10 8.78
CA LYS A 25 4.45 2.46 8.65
C LYS A 25 5.16 2.69 7.31
N ASP A 26 5.98 1.73 6.87
CA ASP A 26 6.70 1.81 5.60
C ASP A 26 5.73 1.73 4.41
N PHE A 27 4.67 0.90 4.53
CA PHE A 27 3.61 0.85 3.52
C PHE A 27 3.00 2.23 3.27
N TRP A 28 2.58 2.95 4.31
CA TRP A 28 1.97 4.28 4.18
C TRP A 28 2.95 5.39 3.78
N ARG A 29 4.24 5.15 3.82
CA ARG A 29 5.28 6.01 3.22
C ARG A 29 5.41 5.81 1.72
N ARG A 30 4.90 4.69 1.21
CA ARG A 30 5.00 4.26 -0.19
C ARG A 30 3.67 4.28 -0.92
N TRP A 31 2.56 4.25 -0.19
CA TRP A 31 1.19 4.26 -0.70
C TRP A 31 0.55 5.63 -0.53
N HIS A 32 0.01 6.16 -1.64
CA HIS A 32 -0.70 7.45 -1.69
C HIS A 32 0.01 8.55 -0.89
N ILE A 33 1.29 8.78 -1.22
CA ILE A 33 2.25 9.56 -0.42
C ILE A 33 1.75 10.98 -0.13
N SER A 34 1.13 11.64 -1.13
CA SER A 34 0.59 12.99 -0.96
C SER A 34 -0.55 13.03 0.06
N LEU A 35 -1.51 12.10 -0.03
CA LEU A 35 -2.63 12.00 0.91
C LEU A 35 -2.14 11.63 2.31
N SER A 36 -1.27 10.63 2.42
CA SER A 36 -0.71 10.19 3.71
C SER A 36 0.06 11.32 4.40
N SER A 37 0.79 12.14 3.66
CA SER A 37 1.49 13.30 4.18
C SER A 37 0.51 14.40 4.61
N TRP A 38 -0.50 14.68 3.80
CA TRP A 38 -1.54 15.66 4.13
C TRP A 38 -2.29 15.28 5.41
N VAL A 39 -2.76 14.05 5.52
CA VAL A 39 -3.47 13.55 6.73
C VAL A 39 -2.57 13.64 7.96
N ARG A 40 -1.30 13.28 7.83
CA ARG A 40 -0.33 13.41 8.93
C ARG A 40 -0.17 14.87 9.37
N ASP A 41 0.02 15.77 8.41
CA ASP A 41 0.41 17.15 8.68
C ASP A 41 -0.78 18.01 9.10
N TYR A 42 -1.97 17.79 8.57
CA TYR A 42 -3.15 18.61 8.81
C TYR A 42 -4.17 18.00 9.79
N ILE A 43 -4.11 16.69 10.06
CA ILE A 43 -5.01 16.03 11.02
C ILE A 43 -4.23 15.48 12.21
N TYR A 44 -3.26 14.59 11.97
CA TYR A 44 -2.58 13.87 13.05
C TYR A 44 -1.73 14.78 13.94
N PHE A 45 -0.86 15.61 13.39
CA PHE A 45 0.00 16.51 14.16
C PHE A 45 -0.77 17.62 14.89
N PRO A 46 -1.77 18.30 14.30
CA PRO A 46 -2.60 19.25 15.02
C PRO A 46 -3.36 18.63 16.19
N LEU A 47 -3.92 17.43 16.03
CA LEU A 47 -4.58 16.70 17.11
C LEU A 47 -3.63 16.36 18.27
N LEU A 48 -2.35 16.11 17.98
CA LEU A 48 -1.30 15.94 18.98
C LEU A 48 -0.78 17.25 19.57
N LYS A 49 -1.27 18.44 19.11
CA LYS A 49 -0.77 19.75 19.47
C LYS A 49 0.73 19.96 19.16
N ILE A 50 1.25 19.25 18.17
CA ILE A 50 2.60 19.42 17.66
C ILE A 50 2.59 20.57 16.65
N LYS A 51 3.36 21.64 16.91
CA LYS A 51 3.53 22.74 15.94
C LYS A 51 4.25 22.22 14.68
N PHE A 52 3.80 22.70 13.54
CA PHE A 52 4.41 22.43 12.24
C PHE A 52 5.87 22.93 12.25
N GLN A 53 6.82 22.03 12.41
CA GLN A 53 8.21 22.28 12.05
C GLN A 53 8.48 21.47 10.79
N ASN A 54 9.16 22.08 9.80
CA ASN A 54 9.58 21.49 8.53
C ASN A 54 10.31 20.16 8.75
N SER A 55 9.57 19.15 9.12
CA SER A 55 10.10 17.84 9.45
C SER A 55 10.01 16.97 8.20
N SER A 56 11.16 16.77 7.57
CA SER A 56 11.37 15.64 6.68
C SER A 56 10.68 14.38 7.25
N VAL A 57 10.23 13.49 6.38
CA VAL A 57 9.44 12.25 6.58
C VAL A 57 9.82 11.40 7.83
N GLY A 58 10.90 11.73 8.56
CA GLY A 58 11.37 11.08 9.79
C GLY A 58 10.68 11.47 11.10
N GLY A 59 9.87 12.51 11.14
CA GLY A 59 9.30 13.07 12.39
C GLY A 59 8.36 12.16 13.19
N LEU A 60 7.85 11.07 12.61
CA LEU A 60 7.04 10.07 13.32
C LEU A 60 7.84 9.18 14.31
N GLU A 61 9.18 9.31 14.35
CA GLU A 61 10.01 8.47 15.23
C GLU A 61 9.98 8.88 16.70
N LYS A 62 9.61 10.13 17.00
CA LYS A 62 9.56 10.67 18.36
C LYS A 62 8.17 10.71 18.99
N ALA A 63 7.13 10.18 18.33
CA ALA A 63 5.81 10.08 18.96
C ALA A 63 5.92 9.08 20.13
N THR A 64 5.94 9.62 21.32
CA THR A 64 5.92 8.83 22.56
C THR A 64 4.63 7.99 22.59
N LEU A 65 4.70 6.74 23.05
CA LEU A 65 3.55 5.85 23.23
C LEU A 65 2.59 6.36 24.35
N ASN A 66 2.33 7.67 24.35
CA ASN A 66 1.40 8.29 25.25
C ASN A 66 -0.04 7.90 24.87
N LYS A 67 -0.93 7.78 25.87
CA LYS A 67 -2.35 7.46 25.66
C LYS A 67 -3.02 8.41 24.66
N ASN A 68 -2.67 9.69 24.68
CA ASN A 68 -3.18 10.69 23.75
C ASN A 68 -2.75 10.42 22.29
N ASP A 69 -1.54 9.91 22.07
CA ASP A 69 -1.04 9.55 20.74
C ASP A 69 -1.81 8.36 20.15
N GLN A 70 -2.16 7.37 20.97
CA GLN A 70 -2.96 6.22 20.53
C GLN A 70 -4.38 6.66 20.14
N VAL A 71 -5.05 7.46 20.97
CA VAL A 71 -6.38 8.01 20.66
C VAL A 71 -6.36 8.82 19.37
N THR A 72 -5.37 9.71 19.21
CA THR A 72 -5.18 10.51 17.99
C THR A 72 -4.97 9.64 16.77
N LEU A 73 -4.21 8.55 16.89
CA LEU A 73 -4.02 7.58 15.82
C LEU A 73 -5.36 7.01 15.34
N PHE A 74 -6.20 6.51 16.27
CA PHE A 74 -7.50 5.93 15.92
C PHE A 74 -8.47 6.97 15.35
N ILE A 75 -8.51 8.20 15.89
CA ILE A 75 -9.33 9.27 15.34
C ILE A 75 -8.89 9.61 13.91
N THR A 76 -7.60 9.78 13.69
CA THR A 76 -7.05 10.12 12.37
C THR A 76 -7.40 9.06 11.32
N TRP A 77 -7.23 7.79 11.68
CA TRP A 77 -7.53 6.68 10.77
C TRP A 77 -9.03 6.45 10.59
N GLY A 78 -9.84 6.72 11.61
CA GLY A 78 -11.29 6.72 11.49
C GLY A 78 -11.77 7.78 10.50
N LEU A 79 -11.25 9.01 10.59
CA LEU A 79 -11.52 10.10 9.65
C LEU A 79 -11.04 9.76 8.23
N MET A 80 -9.86 9.14 8.11
CA MET A 80 -9.34 8.65 6.83
C MET A 80 -10.27 7.61 6.21
N GLY A 81 -10.85 6.72 7.02
CA GLY A 81 -11.85 5.75 6.57
C GLY A 81 -13.11 6.45 6.04
N PHE A 82 -13.70 7.35 6.79
CA PHE A 82 -14.88 8.11 6.38
C PHE A 82 -14.66 9.00 5.16
N TRP A 83 -13.43 9.46 4.95
CA TRP A 83 -13.08 10.21 3.74
C TRP A 83 -13.26 9.37 2.45
N HIS A 84 -13.08 8.05 2.52
CA HIS A 84 -13.33 7.14 1.41
C HIS A 84 -14.82 6.89 1.11
N GLY A 85 -15.69 7.19 2.07
CA GLY A 85 -17.14 7.05 1.91
C GLY A 85 -17.88 6.90 3.24
N ALA A 86 -19.18 7.24 3.24
CA ALA A 86 -20.05 7.19 4.42
C ALA A 86 -20.56 5.76 4.69
N ASN A 87 -19.69 4.77 4.70
CA ASN A 87 -20.02 3.38 5.03
C ASN A 87 -19.16 2.89 6.19
N TRP A 88 -19.75 2.09 7.05
CA TRP A 88 -19.10 1.46 8.20
C TRP A 88 -17.91 0.56 7.80
N THR A 89 -17.92 -0.01 6.62
CA THR A 89 -16.83 -0.83 6.10
C THR A 89 -15.55 0.01 5.92
N PHE A 90 -15.66 1.27 5.51
CA PHE A 90 -14.52 2.19 5.42
C PHE A 90 -14.01 2.60 6.80
N LEU A 91 -14.91 2.81 7.78
CA LEU A 91 -14.49 3.05 9.16
C LEU A 91 -13.69 1.87 9.70
N ILE A 92 -14.19 0.63 9.51
CA ILE A 92 -13.49 -0.59 9.92
C ILE A 92 -12.13 -0.69 9.23
N TRP A 93 -12.04 -0.38 7.94
CA TRP A 93 -10.78 -0.33 7.21
C TRP A 93 -9.79 0.66 7.85
N GLY A 94 -10.23 1.86 8.18
CA GLY A 94 -9.39 2.84 8.85
C GLY A 94 -8.91 2.36 10.22
N LEU A 95 -9.82 1.89 11.07
CA LEU A 95 -9.49 1.37 12.41
C LEU A 95 -8.60 0.13 12.36
N TYR A 96 -8.74 -0.73 11.35
CA TYR A 96 -7.86 -1.85 11.07
C TYR A 96 -6.41 -1.37 10.87
N HIS A 97 -6.20 -0.36 10.05
CA HIS A 97 -4.86 0.22 9.83
C HIS A 97 -4.30 0.86 11.11
N ALA A 98 -5.11 1.59 11.87
CA ALA A 98 -4.70 2.15 13.17
C ALA A 98 -4.22 1.05 14.12
N PHE A 99 -4.97 -0.05 14.21
CA PHE A 99 -4.67 -1.19 15.06
C PHE A 99 -3.32 -1.84 14.71
N PHE A 100 -3.07 -2.13 13.44
CA PHE A 100 -1.81 -2.74 13.03
C PHE A 100 -0.60 -1.79 13.11
N ILE A 101 -0.81 -0.49 12.93
CA ILE A 101 0.23 0.52 13.18
C ILE A 101 0.56 0.56 14.68
N LEU A 102 -0.44 0.46 15.56
CA LEU A 102 -0.23 0.41 17.00
C LEU A 102 0.54 -0.86 17.39
N ILE A 103 0.13 -2.04 16.91
CA ILE A 103 0.85 -3.30 17.15
C ILE A 103 2.31 -3.18 16.70
N TYR A 104 2.55 -2.65 15.50
CA TYR A 104 3.91 -2.43 15.02
C TYR A 104 4.71 -1.51 15.94
N ARG A 105 4.11 -0.42 16.43
CA ARG A 105 4.78 0.50 17.38
C ARG A 105 5.17 -0.20 18.68
N LEU A 106 4.26 -1.03 19.22
CA LEU A 106 4.49 -1.79 20.46
C LEU A 106 5.53 -2.90 20.28
N SER A 107 5.55 -3.57 19.14
CA SER A 107 6.49 -4.66 18.85
C SER A 107 7.89 -4.19 18.44
N ARG A 108 8.05 -2.93 18.01
CA ARG A 108 9.32 -2.39 17.51
C ARG A 108 10.51 -2.59 18.44
N PRO A 109 10.42 -2.38 19.77
CA PRO A 109 11.53 -2.58 20.68
C PRO A 109 12.06 -4.03 20.67
N LEU A 110 11.18 -5.00 20.41
CA LEU A 110 11.52 -6.43 20.35
C LEU A 110 12.07 -6.82 18.98
N THR A 111 11.42 -6.34 17.90
CA THR A 111 11.73 -6.76 16.53
C THR A 111 12.95 -6.05 15.92
N HIS A 112 13.30 -4.88 16.41
CA HIS A 112 14.43 -4.09 15.90
C HIS A 112 15.77 -4.83 15.98
N LYS A 113 15.93 -5.75 16.92
CA LYS A 113 17.15 -6.55 17.16
C LYS A 113 17.26 -7.78 16.24
N LEU A 114 16.22 -8.12 15.50
CA LEU A 114 16.22 -9.32 14.64
C LEU A 114 17.10 -9.12 13.41
N LYS A 115 17.91 -10.13 13.08
CA LYS A 115 18.87 -10.09 11.96
C LYS A 115 18.18 -9.89 10.60
N ASN A 116 17.02 -10.52 10.37
CA ASN A 116 16.27 -10.48 9.10
C ASN A 116 14.97 -9.71 9.24
N LYS A 117 14.96 -8.62 10.02
CA LYS A 117 13.76 -7.84 10.36
C LYS A 117 12.97 -7.36 9.14
N ASP A 118 13.64 -7.03 8.03
CA ASP A 118 12.99 -6.49 6.85
C ASP A 118 12.21 -7.57 6.08
N ILE A 119 12.79 -8.77 5.95
CA ILE A 119 12.11 -9.92 5.31
C ILE A 119 10.95 -10.39 6.18
N LEU A 120 11.19 -10.59 7.48
CA LEU A 120 10.12 -10.97 8.42
C LEU A 120 9.03 -9.90 8.46
N GLY A 121 9.42 -8.62 8.53
CA GLY A 121 8.48 -7.51 8.49
C GLY A 121 7.63 -7.51 7.23
N TRP A 122 8.22 -7.79 6.06
CA TRP A 122 7.51 -7.92 4.80
C TRP A 122 6.51 -9.08 4.81
N LEU A 123 6.94 -10.27 5.28
CA LEU A 123 6.08 -11.46 5.37
C LEU A 123 4.85 -11.25 6.25
N PHE A 124 4.94 -10.41 7.28
CA PHE A 124 3.79 -10.06 8.12
C PHE A 124 2.98 -8.89 7.54
N THR A 125 3.65 -7.87 7.00
CA THR A 125 2.99 -6.64 6.53
C THR A 125 2.15 -6.91 5.28
N LEU A 126 2.68 -7.67 4.33
CA LEU A 126 1.98 -7.92 3.07
C LEU A 126 0.61 -8.59 3.28
N PRO A 127 0.46 -9.70 4.02
CA PRO A 127 -0.85 -10.28 4.30
C PRO A 127 -1.80 -9.32 5.04
N ILE A 128 -1.28 -8.55 6.00
CA ILE A 128 -2.08 -7.56 6.73
C ILE A 128 -2.67 -6.54 5.76
N ILE A 129 -1.86 -6.01 4.85
CA ILE A 129 -2.34 -5.04 3.85
C ILE A 129 -3.33 -5.70 2.88
N MET A 130 -3.05 -6.92 2.42
CA MET A 130 -3.98 -7.65 1.52
C MET A 130 -5.34 -7.87 2.18
N LEU A 131 -5.37 -8.27 3.44
CA LEU A 131 -6.60 -8.46 4.20
C LEU A 131 -7.37 -7.16 4.43
N SER A 132 -6.70 -6.01 4.45
CA SER A 132 -7.35 -4.71 4.60
C SER A 132 -8.22 -4.32 3.40
N TRP A 133 -7.94 -4.84 2.21
CA TRP A 133 -8.74 -4.57 1.02
C TRP A 133 -10.12 -5.21 1.05
N ILE A 134 -10.33 -6.21 1.92
CA ILE A 134 -11.64 -6.88 2.06
C ILE A 134 -12.73 -5.90 2.53
N PRO A 135 -12.61 -5.23 3.69
CA PRO A 135 -13.63 -4.26 4.11
C PRO A 135 -13.72 -3.07 3.16
N PHE A 136 -12.63 -2.66 2.53
CA PHE A 136 -12.62 -1.57 1.56
C PHE A 136 -13.50 -1.86 0.33
N ARG A 137 -13.58 -3.13 -0.09
CA ARG A 137 -14.34 -3.57 -1.27
C ARG A 137 -15.73 -4.11 -0.94
N SER A 138 -16.00 -4.44 0.32
CA SER A 138 -17.24 -5.08 0.76
C SER A 138 -18.38 -4.07 0.86
N ASN A 139 -19.59 -4.52 0.53
CA ASN A 139 -20.80 -3.69 0.64
C ASN A 139 -21.34 -3.63 2.08
N SER A 140 -20.97 -4.60 2.95
CA SER A 140 -21.42 -4.65 4.34
C SER A 140 -20.33 -5.21 5.27
N ILE A 141 -20.47 -4.93 6.56
CA ILE A 141 -19.60 -5.47 7.61
C ILE A 141 -19.67 -7.00 7.62
N GLU A 142 -20.87 -7.54 7.53
CA GLU A 142 -21.10 -8.99 7.54
C GLU A 142 -20.36 -9.67 6.39
N THR A 143 -20.48 -9.14 5.17
CA THR A 143 -19.74 -9.64 4.01
C THR A 143 -18.23 -9.59 4.22
N SER A 144 -17.72 -8.53 4.87
CA SER A 144 -16.29 -8.40 5.19
C SER A 144 -15.83 -9.52 6.12
N PHE A 145 -16.58 -9.80 7.19
CA PHE A 145 -16.25 -10.87 8.13
C PHE A 145 -16.32 -12.26 7.48
N GLN A 146 -17.35 -12.52 6.68
CA GLN A 146 -17.47 -13.79 5.95
C GLN A 146 -16.29 -14.00 4.99
N MET A 147 -15.85 -12.94 4.29
CA MET A 147 -14.68 -13.00 3.42
C MET A 147 -13.39 -13.24 4.21
N TRP A 148 -13.17 -12.57 5.35
CA TRP A 148 -12.01 -12.83 6.20
C TRP A 148 -11.96 -14.28 6.68
N ILE A 149 -13.10 -14.82 7.16
CA ILE A 149 -13.19 -16.23 7.59
C ILE A 149 -12.84 -17.18 6.43
N LYS A 150 -13.38 -16.90 5.23
CA LYS A 150 -13.08 -17.72 4.04
C LYS A 150 -11.60 -17.68 3.67
N VAL A 151 -10.95 -16.51 3.72
CA VAL A 151 -9.53 -16.35 3.38
C VAL A 151 -8.62 -17.02 4.43
N ILE A 152 -8.98 -17.00 5.71
CA ILE A 152 -8.16 -17.59 6.77
C ILE A 152 -8.33 -19.13 6.84
N ASN A 153 -9.44 -19.67 6.36
CA ASN A 153 -9.70 -21.11 6.42
C ASN A 153 -8.96 -21.88 5.30
N PRO A 154 -7.95 -22.73 5.62
CA PRO A 154 -7.15 -23.45 4.63
C PRO A 154 -7.98 -24.39 3.74
N ILE A 155 -9.08 -24.93 4.24
CA ILE A 155 -9.96 -25.85 3.49
C ILE A 155 -10.49 -25.20 2.21
N ASN A 156 -10.71 -23.90 2.22
CA ASN A 156 -11.21 -23.18 1.05
C ASN A 156 -10.19 -23.08 -0.11
N TYR A 157 -8.93 -23.45 0.13
CA TYR A 157 -7.87 -23.42 -0.89
C TYR A 157 -7.62 -24.79 -1.55
N SER A 158 -8.29 -25.84 -1.10
CA SER A 158 -8.15 -27.18 -1.69
C SER A 158 -8.60 -27.23 -3.15
N TYR A 159 -9.57 -26.39 -3.52
CA TYR A 159 -10.02 -26.20 -4.90
C TYR A 159 -10.57 -24.78 -5.10
N LEU A 160 -9.81 -23.95 -5.78
CA LEU A 160 -10.20 -22.55 -6.03
C LEU A 160 -11.10 -22.37 -7.27
N GLY A 161 -11.24 -23.39 -8.10
CA GLY A 161 -12.08 -23.32 -9.32
C GLY A 161 -11.61 -22.27 -10.35
N LEU A 162 -10.40 -21.72 -10.19
CA LEU A 162 -9.84 -20.75 -11.13
C LEU A 162 -9.27 -21.49 -12.36
N GLN A 163 -9.41 -20.87 -13.52
CA GLN A 163 -8.78 -21.38 -14.74
C GLN A 163 -7.25 -21.38 -14.60
N GLU A 164 -6.57 -22.40 -15.13
CA GLU A 164 -5.12 -22.58 -14.99
C GLU A 164 -4.32 -21.38 -15.48
N ASN A 165 -4.78 -20.72 -16.53
CA ASN A 165 -4.14 -19.50 -17.05
C ASN A 165 -4.09 -18.35 -16.02
N ILE A 166 -5.05 -18.27 -15.07
CA ILE A 166 -5.05 -17.23 -14.04
C ILE A 166 -3.83 -17.38 -13.12
N TYR A 167 -3.47 -18.61 -12.74
CA TYR A 167 -2.29 -18.86 -11.92
C TYR A 167 -1.01 -18.47 -12.65
N ILE A 168 -0.89 -18.84 -13.94
CA ILE A 168 0.27 -18.50 -14.77
C ILE A 168 0.39 -16.98 -14.93
N ILE A 169 -0.71 -16.29 -15.23
CA ILE A 169 -0.73 -14.82 -15.38
C ILE A 169 -0.33 -14.14 -14.08
N THR A 170 -0.89 -14.56 -12.95
CA THR A 170 -0.56 -14.00 -11.62
C THR A 170 0.92 -14.20 -11.31
N LEU A 171 1.47 -15.38 -11.60
CA LEU A 171 2.89 -15.68 -11.43
C LEU A 171 3.76 -14.74 -12.29
N LEU A 172 3.43 -14.60 -13.58
CA LEU A 172 4.18 -13.75 -14.52
C LEU A 172 4.15 -12.27 -14.11
N ILE A 173 2.98 -11.75 -13.69
CA ILE A 173 2.85 -10.37 -13.19
C ILE A 173 3.68 -10.18 -11.92
N THR A 174 3.64 -11.14 -11.00
CA THR A 174 4.40 -11.08 -9.76
C THR A 174 5.89 -11.10 -10.02
N LEU A 175 6.38 -11.99 -10.90
CA LEU A 175 7.79 -12.04 -11.30
C LEU A 175 8.21 -10.75 -12.00
N GLY A 176 7.40 -10.23 -12.93
CA GLY A 176 7.66 -8.95 -13.59
C GLY A 176 7.78 -7.79 -12.60
N PHE A 177 6.90 -7.73 -11.60
CA PHE A 177 6.97 -6.74 -10.53
C PHE A 177 8.25 -6.86 -9.70
N LEU A 178 8.62 -8.08 -9.30
CA LEU A 178 9.86 -8.32 -8.53
C LEU A 178 11.12 -7.96 -9.32
N ILE A 179 11.15 -8.31 -10.62
CA ILE A 179 12.27 -7.94 -11.51
C ILE A 179 12.37 -6.42 -11.62
N THR A 180 11.26 -5.73 -11.88
CA THR A 180 11.23 -4.27 -11.99
C THR A 180 11.70 -3.61 -10.69
N TYR A 181 11.24 -4.10 -9.54
CA TYR A 181 11.69 -3.62 -8.24
C TYR A 181 13.21 -3.79 -8.05
N TYR A 182 13.72 -4.99 -8.32
CA TYR A 182 15.14 -5.30 -8.18
C TYR A 182 16.02 -4.44 -9.12
N VAL A 183 15.61 -4.30 -10.38
CA VAL A 183 16.32 -3.49 -11.39
C VAL A 183 16.32 -2.02 -10.97
N LYS A 184 15.18 -1.47 -10.54
CA LYS A 184 15.08 -0.09 -10.07
C LYS A 184 15.99 0.16 -8.86
N GLU A 185 15.99 -0.72 -7.86
CA GLU A 185 16.85 -0.62 -6.67
C GLU A 185 18.34 -0.63 -7.04
N LYS A 186 18.77 -1.54 -7.92
CA LYS A 186 20.17 -1.62 -8.37
C LYS A 186 20.58 -0.45 -9.23
N ILE A 187 19.75 -0.04 -10.19
CA ILE A 187 20.08 1.02 -11.14
C ILE A 187 20.13 2.38 -10.44
N ILE A 188 19.15 2.67 -9.57
CA ILE A 188 19.10 3.94 -8.85
C ILE A 188 20.29 4.06 -7.90
N LYS A 189 20.62 3.00 -7.14
CA LYS A 189 21.78 3.02 -6.23
C LYS A 189 23.12 3.20 -6.95
N ASN A 190 23.25 2.68 -8.16
CA ASN A 190 24.53 2.68 -8.89
C ASN A 190 24.72 3.87 -9.84
N ARG A 191 23.84 4.89 -9.86
CA ARG A 191 23.87 6.03 -10.77
C ARG A 191 23.98 5.66 -12.28
N LEU A 192 23.66 4.44 -12.67
CA LEU A 192 23.71 3.94 -14.04
C LEU A 192 22.51 4.39 -14.90
N SER A 193 21.60 5.19 -14.34
CA SER A 193 20.30 5.55 -14.93
C SER A 193 20.36 6.51 -16.13
N LYS A 194 21.56 6.85 -16.65
CA LYS A 194 21.70 7.75 -17.80
C LYS A 194 21.93 7.03 -19.13
N ASN A 195 21.98 5.70 -19.18
CA ASN A 195 22.19 4.98 -20.43
C ASN A 195 20.89 4.83 -21.20
N ILE A 196 20.91 5.30 -22.46
CA ILE A 196 19.79 5.21 -23.42
C ILE A 196 19.26 3.77 -23.59
N ILE A 197 20.10 2.76 -23.39
CA ILE A 197 19.75 1.34 -23.47
C ILE A 197 18.72 0.96 -22.40
N PHE A 198 18.88 1.45 -21.16
CA PHE A 198 17.91 1.21 -20.09
C PHE A 198 16.58 1.91 -20.36
N PHE A 199 16.63 3.14 -20.89
CA PHE A 199 15.42 3.88 -21.27
C PHE A 199 14.63 3.16 -22.38
N ILE A 200 15.32 2.64 -23.39
CA ILE A 200 14.71 1.82 -24.45
C ILE A 200 14.14 0.53 -23.88
N GLY A 201 14.87 -0.16 -22.98
CA GLY A 201 14.40 -1.35 -22.28
C GLY A 201 13.12 -1.11 -21.49
N ASP A 202 13.03 0.00 -20.76
CA ASP A 202 11.82 0.41 -20.03
C ASP A 202 10.63 0.63 -20.97
N ILE A 203 10.83 1.29 -22.11
CA ILE A 203 9.79 1.51 -23.13
C ILE A 203 9.28 0.16 -23.65
N PHE A 204 10.15 -0.75 -24.03
CA PHE A 204 9.75 -2.07 -24.50
C PHE A 204 9.01 -2.87 -23.42
N PHE A 205 9.48 -2.85 -22.20
CA PHE A 205 8.85 -3.55 -21.07
C PHE A 205 7.46 -2.99 -20.76
N ILE A 206 7.32 -1.66 -20.70
CA ILE A 206 6.02 -1.01 -20.46
C ILE A 206 5.07 -1.28 -21.64
N SER A 207 5.54 -1.21 -22.88
CA SER A 207 4.74 -1.53 -24.06
C SER A 207 4.27 -2.99 -24.05
N PHE A 208 5.14 -3.92 -23.67
CA PHE A 208 4.81 -5.33 -23.51
C PHE A 208 3.75 -5.53 -22.42
N LEU A 209 3.89 -4.87 -21.25
CA LEU A 209 2.89 -4.93 -20.19
C LEU A 209 1.54 -4.36 -20.64
N PHE A 210 1.53 -3.25 -21.38
CA PHE A 210 0.31 -2.67 -21.94
C PHE A 210 -0.35 -3.63 -22.94
N TYR A 211 0.41 -4.19 -23.88
CA TYR A 211 -0.08 -5.16 -24.85
C TYR A 211 -0.66 -6.39 -24.16
N PHE A 212 0.05 -6.94 -23.17
CA PHE A 212 -0.38 -8.09 -22.40
C PHE A 212 -1.65 -7.78 -21.59
N THR A 213 -1.70 -6.62 -20.93
CA THR A 213 -2.87 -6.17 -20.18
C THR A 213 -4.07 -6.02 -21.14
N PHE A 214 -3.87 -5.45 -22.34
CA PHE A 214 -4.93 -5.26 -23.32
C PHE A 214 -5.53 -6.58 -23.83
N ILE A 215 -4.70 -7.60 -24.09
CA ILE A 215 -5.17 -8.94 -24.50
C ILE A 215 -6.01 -9.61 -23.41
N PHE A 216 -5.68 -9.40 -22.14
CA PHE A 216 -6.35 -10.05 -21.01
C PHE A 216 -7.38 -9.17 -20.31
N LEU A 217 -7.54 -7.90 -20.69
CA LEU A 217 -8.62 -7.05 -20.23
C LEU A 217 -9.95 -7.57 -20.78
N ARG A 218 -10.65 -8.33 -19.94
CA ARG A 218 -12.12 -8.45 -20.13
C ARG A 218 -12.74 -7.11 -19.76
N PRO A 219 -13.86 -6.69 -20.41
CA PRO A 219 -14.56 -5.46 -20.05
C PRO A 219 -14.93 -5.53 -18.57
N ILE A 220 -14.23 -4.73 -17.77
CA ILE A 220 -14.51 -4.58 -16.34
C ILE A 220 -15.75 -3.69 -16.26
N ASN A 221 -16.86 -4.25 -15.82
CA ASN A 221 -18.03 -3.46 -15.49
C ASN A 221 -17.64 -2.43 -14.43
N GLN A 222 -17.60 -1.17 -14.83
CA GLN A 222 -17.45 0.07 -14.06
C GLN A 222 -16.26 0.14 -13.07
N PHE A 223 -15.38 1.05 -13.36
CA PHE A 223 -14.28 1.45 -12.46
C PHE A 223 -14.89 2.11 -11.21
N ILE A 224 -14.47 1.70 -10.03
CA ILE A 224 -15.03 2.08 -8.71
C ILE A 224 -15.13 3.60 -8.49
N TYR A 225 -14.30 4.39 -9.15
CA TYR A 225 -14.30 5.86 -9.04
C TYR A 225 -15.40 6.57 -9.83
N PHE A 226 -16.20 5.89 -10.62
CA PHE A 226 -17.32 6.47 -11.38
C PHE A 226 -18.70 6.21 -10.74
N GLN A 227 -18.75 5.79 -9.49
CA GLN A 227 -20.00 5.58 -8.74
C GLN A 227 -20.26 6.66 -7.68
N PHE A 228 -19.68 7.86 -7.86
CA PHE A 228 -20.00 9.04 -7.05
C PHE A 228 -20.73 10.07 -7.89
#